data_fc035091ca0a0105fd17527f5ffb3e42
#
_entry.id   fc035091ca0a0105fd17527f5ffb3e42
#
_cell.length_a   1.000
_cell.length_b   1.000
_cell.length_c   1.000
_cell.angle_alpha   90.00
_cell.angle_beta   90.00
_cell.angle_gamma   90.00
#
_symmetry.space_group_name_H-M   'P 1'
#
loop_
_entity.id
_entity.type
_entity.pdbx_description
1 polymer ?
#
loop_
_entity_poly.entity_id
_entity_poly.type
_entity_poly.pdbx_seq_one_letter_code
_entity_poly.pdbx_strand_id
1 'polypeptide(L)'
;MPVTHIRIENYKSIKRCDIDLNNITALIGANGTGKTNILEAINYFYSNLTENNISEMVFDANNKFSNQVKITLTFDLSNFVIISKTQINDFADLFDDNTEKSRHSEYFKSIIALVSSQKEKTISIQMSQIKGRGIQWSEPFQKRTILKSLFPFFYIDVRNLDINEWAEVWNVLGELSKVSNSERKTLEKQVRDIVENDIETANKVKAIREVFDSSKLSVVPETSKEFASSLSKIYFSGEKIQQKGRGLQYFSTGTNSVKYIELLLRAINEIARNKMKEPVVLIDEPEISLHPNFIDELADAIMVLDSKLKPIISTHSSRLIKRMLSFESVTLYNVKLENNYTVTNLMKRFQQYSPSSKYRVLDDHINSYFSKGILFVEGETELELFSNPYL
;
A
#
# COMPACT_ATOMS: atom_id res chain seq x y z
N MET A 1 -13.06 -5.49 -3.73
CA MET A 1 -11.83 -5.14 -2.99
C MET A 1 -10.78 -6.18 -3.30
N PRO A 2 -9.51 -5.80 -3.56
CA PRO A 2 -8.49 -6.78 -3.94
C PRO A 2 -8.21 -7.84 -2.86
N VAL A 3 -8.22 -7.44 -1.61
CA VAL A 3 -8.13 -8.36 -0.45
C VAL A 3 -9.40 -8.22 0.37
N THR A 4 -10.07 -9.33 0.66
CA THR A 4 -11.36 -9.36 1.36
C THR A 4 -11.24 -9.76 2.83
N HIS A 5 -10.19 -10.52 3.17
CA HIS A 5 -9.97 -10.97 4.54
C HIS A 5 -8.49 -11.07 4.87
N ILE A 6 -8.14 -10.71 6.09
CA ILE A 6 -6.81 -10.81 6.65
C ILE A 6 -6.88 -11.58 7.96
N ARG A 7 -6.04 -12.61 8.10
CA ARG A 7 -5.80 -13.29 9.37
C ARG A 7 -4.32 -13.27 9.70
N ILE A 8 -3.99 -12.81 10.90
CA ILE A 8 -2.62 -12.74 11.42
C ILE A 8 -2.58 -13.49 12.73
N GLU A 9 -1.61 -14.40 12.89
CA GLU A 9 -1.41 -15.18 14.09
C GLU A 9 0.05 -15.12 14.53
N ASN A 10 0.28 -14.78 15.80
CA ASN A 10 1.57 -14.77 16.47
C ASN A 10 2.64 -13.86 15.82
N TYR A 11 2.22 -12.71 15.30
CA TYR A 11 3.11 -11.73 14.70
C TYR A 11 3.33 -10.55 15.66
N LYS A 12 4.56 -10.32 16.11
CA LYS A 12 4.90 -9.26 17.07
C LYS A 12 3.89 -9.23 18.25
N SER A 13 3.21 -8.11 18.48
CA SER A 13 2.19 -7.98 19.53
C SER A 13 0.87 -8.66 19.21
N ILE A 14 0.68 -9.21 18.01
CA ILE A 14 -0.58 -9.79 17.55
C ILE A 14 -0.59 -11.27 17.88
N LYS A 15 -1.43 -11.69 18.82
CA LYS A 15 -1.67 -13.11 19.08
C LYS A 15 -2.59 -13.72 18.01
N ARG A 16 -3.69 -13.06 17.75
CA ARG A 16 -4.64 -13.37 16.66
C ARG A 16 -5.43 -12.13 16.29
N CYS A 17 -5.51 -11.87 15.00
CA CYS A 17 -6.28 -10.78 14.42
C CYS A 17 -6.99 -11.29 13.18
N ASP A 18 -8.29 -11.04 13.09
CA ASP A 18 -9.14 -11.36 11.93
C ASP A 18 -9.81 -10.04 11.49
N ILE A 19 -9.62 -9.63 10.24
CA ILE A 19 -10.15 -8.37 9.68
C ILE A 19 -10.84 -8.65 8.35
N ASP A 20 -12.12 -8.33 8.25
CA ASP A 20 -12.86 -8.34 6.99
C ASP A 20 -12.75 -6.97 6.30
N LEU A 21 -12.37 -7.00 5.03
CA LEU A 21 -12.11 -5.82 4.22
C LEU A 21 -13.18 -5.69 3.13
N ASN A 22 -14.11 -4.78 3.29
CA ASN A 22 -15.18 -4.57 2.31
C ASN A 22 -15.10 -3.21 1.63
N ASN A 23 -14.58 -2.21 2.34
CA ASN A 23 -14.49 -0.81 1.94
C ASN A 23 -13.13 -0.24 2.36
N ILE A 24 -12.95 1.07 2.24
CA ILE A 24 -11.83 1.75 2.89
C ILE A 24 -11.84 1.34 4.37
N THR A 25 -10.74 0.82 4.86
CA THR A 25 -10.66 0.30 6.21
C THR A 25 -9.72 1.15 7.04
N ALA A 26 -10.21 1.74 8.13
CA ALA A 26 -9.39 2.49 9.05
C ALA A 26 -9.16 1.71 10.35
N LEU A 27 -7.89 1.51 10.68
CA LEU A 27 -7.41 0.97 11.94
C LEU A 27 -7.18 2.15 12.90
N ILE A 28 -8.00 2.26 13.94
CA ILE A 28 -7.98 3.36 14.89
C ILE A 28 -7.58 2.87 16.28
N GLY A 29 -6.94 3.73 17.06
CA GLY A 29 -6.53 3.39 18.43
C GLY A 29 -5.36 4.24 18.90
N ALA A 30 -5.07 4.17 20.19
CA ALA A 30 -3.95 4.89 20.81
C ALA A 30 -2.58 4.45 20.24
N ASN A 31 -1.55 5.25 20.49
CA ASN A 31 -0.19 4.87 20.11
C ASN A 31 0.25 3.59 20.83
N GLY A 32 1.00 2.76 20.14
CA GLY A 32 1.51 1.49 20.69
C GLY A 32 0.49 0.35 20.74
N THR A 33 -0.75 0.51 20.26
CA THR A 33 -1.76 -0.57 20.28
C THR A 33 -1.54 -1.66 19.23
N GLY A 34 -0.60 -1.46 18.31
CA GLY A 34 -0.25 -2.46 17.28
C GLY A 34 -0.89 -2.22 15.90
N LYS A 35 -1.42 -1.03 15.63
CA LYS A 35 -1.93 -0.65 14.28
C LYS A 35 -0.85 -0.87 13.21
N THR A 36 0.33 -0.30 13.41
CA THR A 36 1.48 -0.48 12.51
C THR A 36 1.88 -1.95 12.39
N ASN A 37 1.83 -2.74 13.48
CA ASN A 37 2.14 -4.17 13.41
C ASN A 37 1.20 -4.95 12.48
N ILE A 38 -0.07 -4.54 12.38
CA ILE A 38 -1.02 -5.13 11.42
C ILE A 38 -0.59 -4.80 9.98
N LEU A 39 -0.26 -3.53 9.69
CA LEU A 39 0.19 -3.11 8.37
C LEU A 39 1.53 -3.75 8.00
N GLU A 40 2.47 -3.82 8.93
CA GLU A 40 3.76 -4.48 8.74
C GLU A 40 3.63 -5.99 8.51
N ALA A 41 2.66 -6.66 9.12
CA ALA A 41 2.40 -8.07 8.84
C ALA A 41 1.98 -8.29 7.39
N ILE A 42 1.13 -7.41 6.85
CA ILE A 42 0.72 -7.45 5.45
C ILE A 42 1.92 -7.13 4.54
N ASN A 43 2.71 -6.11 4.88
CA ASN A 43 3.92 -5.77 4.15
C ASN A 43 4.92 -6.94 4.13
N TYR A 44 5.12 -7.60 5.28
CA TYR A 44 5.97 -8.78 5.39
C TYR A 44 5.50 -9.95 4.52
N PHE A 45 4.18 -10.19 4.46
CA PHE A 45 3.59 -11.17 3.56
C PHE A 45 3.92 -10.85 2.09
N TYR A 46 3.69 -9.60 1.65
CA TYR A 46 3.93 -9.19 0.27
C TYR A 46 5.41 -9.18 -0.12
N SER A 47 6.30 -8.77 0.78
CA SER A 47 7.75 -8.79 0.59
C SER A 47 8.29 -10.18 0.37
N ASN A 48 7.62 -11.20 0.94
CA ASN A 48 8.01 -12.60 0.81
C ASN A 48 7.21 -13.38 -0.23
N LEU A 49 6.19 -12.79 -0.86
CA LEU A 49 5.27 -13.51 -1.74
C LEU A 49 5.99 -14.19 -2.94
N THR A 50 7.05 -13.56 -3.45
CA THR A 50 7.91 -14.07 -4.53
C THR A 50 9.40 -14.05 -4.19
N GLU A 51 9.74 -13.64 -2.97
CA GLU A 51 11.10 -13.51 -2.46
C GLU A 51 11.25 -14.33 -1.18
N ASN A 52 12.39 -14.28 -0.56
CA ASN A 52 12.65 -15.00 0.68
C ASN A 52 13.41 -14.09 1.68
N ASN A 53 12.74 -13.01 2.09
CA ASN A 53 13.27 -12.01 3.01
C ASN A 53 12.92 -12.38 4.46
N ILE A 54 13.55 -13.44 4.97
CA ILE A 54 13.26 -13.98 6.30
C ILE A 54 13.75 -13.00 7.37
N SER A 55 12.89 -12.71 8.35
CA SER A 55 13.24 -11.94 9.53
C SER A 55 12.79 -12.65 10.80
N GLU A 56 13.66 -12.72 11.79
CA GLU A 56 13.32 -13.23 13.14
C GLU A 56 12.60 -12.17 14.00
N MET A 57 12.61 -10.90 13.57
CA MET A 57 11.92 -9.80 14.26
C MET A 57 10.38 -9.90 14.22
N VAL A 58 9.85 -10.81 13.40
CA VAL A 58 8.40 -11.07 13.32
C VAL A 58 7.86 -11.80 14.56
N PHE A 59 8.73 -12.48 15.32
CA PHE A 59 8.33 -13.20 16.51
C PHE A 59 8.23 -12.27 17.71
N ASP A 60 7.21 -12.48 18.53
CA ASP A 60 7.04 -11.75 19.78
C ASP A 60 8.14 -12.16 20.78
N ALA A 61 8.90 -11.18 21.29
CA ALA A 61 9.92 -11.39 22.29
C ALA A 61 9.33 -11.87 23.64
N ASN A 62 8.09 -11.53 23.92
CA ASN A 62 7.41 -11.87 25.18
C ASN A 62 6.67 -13.21 25.11
N ASN A 63 6.39 -13.73 23.92
CA ASN A 63 5.68 -15.00 23.73
C ASN A 63 6.66 -16.16 23.55
N LYS A 64 7.10 -16.72 24.66
CA LYS A 64 8.03 -17.86 24.68
C LYS A 64 7.44 -19.17 24.12
N PHE A 65 6.13 -19.27 23.99
CA PHE A 65 5.43 -20.48 23.56
C PHE A 65 5.09 -20.49 22.07
N SER A 66 5.13 -19.35 21.41
CA SER A 66 4.86 -19.27 19.98
C SER A 66 6.15 -19.24 19.17
N ASN A 67 6.41 -20.31 18.45
CA ASN A 67 7.53 -20.44 17.52
C ASN A 67 7.09 -20.38 16.04
N GLN A 68 5.83 -20.10 15.79
CA GLN A 68 5.25 -20.05 14.44
C GLN A 68 4.39 -18.82 14.24
N VAL A 69 4.70 -18.05 13.18
CA VAL A 69 3.90 -16.94 12.67
C VAL A 69 3.09 -17.43 11.50
N LYS A 70 1.81 -17.04 11.40
CA LYS A 70 0.96 -17.30 10.23
C LYS A 70 0.30 -16.01 9.78
N ILE A 71 0.31 -15.76 8.48
CA ILE A 71 -0.41 -14.64 7.85
C ILE A 71 -1.16 -15.20 6.67
N THR A 72 -2.46 -14.96 6.64
CA THR A 72 -3.35 -15.40 5.55
C THR A 72 -4.03 -14.20 4.94
N LEU A 73 -3.93 -14.05 3.63
CA LEU A 73 -4.68 -13.06 2.86
C LEU A 73 -5.61 -13.78 1.89
N THR A 74 -6.86 -13.32 1.84
CA THR A 74 -7.87 -13.80 0.88
C THR A 74 -8.09 -12.74 -0.19
N PHE A 75 -7.83 -13.11 -1.44
CA PHE A 75 -7.93 -12.24 -2.61
C PHE A 75 -9.25 -12.48 -3.34
N ASP A 76 -9.89 -11.41 -3.81
CA ASP A 76 -11.09 -11.45 -4.65
C ASP A 76 -10.69 -11.43 -6.13
N LEU A 77 -11.07 -12.48 -6.84
CA LEU A 77 -10.80 -12.65 -8.27
C LEU A 77 -12.02 -12.29 -9.14
N SER A 78 -13.12 -11.79 -8.56
CA SER A 78 -14.40 -11.59 -9.24
C SER A 78 -14.27 -10.71 -10.49
N ASN A 79 -13.51 -9.64 -10.43
CA ASN A 79 -13.31 -8.73 -11.57
C ASN A 79 -12.51 -9.40 -12.70
N PHE A 80 -11.54 -10.26 -12.36
CA PHE A 80 -10.76 -10.99 -13.35
C PHE A 80 -11.58 -12.09 -14.04
N VAL A 81 -12.61 -12.64 -13.39
CA VAL A 81 -13.57 -13.58 -14.02
C VAL A 81 -14.36 -12.90 -15.14
N ILE A 82 -14.80 -11.66 -14.91
CA ILE A 82 -15.56 -10.88 -15.90
C ILE A 82 -14.66 -10.55 -17.09
N ILE A 83 -13.47 -10.07 -16.83
CA ILE A 83 -12.47 -9.71 -17.83
C ILE A 83 -12.07 -10.93 -18.69
N SER A 84 -11.85 -12.08 -18.07
CA SER A 84 -11.48 -13.30 -18.77
C SER A 84 -12.54 -13.80 -19.76
N LYS A 85 -13.81 -13.47 -19.52
CA LYS A 85 -14.93 -13.88 -20.40
C LYS A 85 -15.20 -12.94 -21.56
N THR A 86 -14.92 -11.64 -21.40
CA THR A 86 -15.33 -10.60 -22.35
C THR A 86 -14.20 -10.09 -23.25
N GLN A 87 -12.96 -10.14 -22.85
CA GLN A 87 -11.88 -9.39 -23.49
C GLN A 87 -10.78 -10.21 -24.18
N ILE A 88 -10.86 -11.55 -24.17
CA ILE A 88 -9.82 -12.38 -24.83
C ILE A 88 -9.72 -12.11 -26.32
N ASN A 89 -10.82 -11.76 -26.98
CA ASN A 89 -10.83 -11.51 -28.41
C ASN A 89 -10.47 -10.05 -28.75
N ASP A 90 -10.90 -9.09 -27.93
CA ASP A 90 -10.71 -7.66 -28.21
C ASP A 90 -9.27 -7.18 -27.93
N PHE A 91 -8.56 -7.82 -26.99
CA PHE A 91 -7.17 -7.48 -26.67
C PHE A 91 -6.15 -8.02 -27.67
N ALA A 92 -6.47 -9.11 -28.35
CA ALA A 92 -5.58 -9.68 -29.36
C ALA A 92 -5.37 -8.72 -30.55
N ASP A 93 -6.32 -7.84 -30.82
CA ASP A 93 -6.30 -6.94 -31.97
C ASP A 93 -5.61 -5.60 -31.70
N LEU A 94 -5.30 -5.29 -30.42
CA LEU A 94 -4.64 -4.04 -30.02
C LEU A 94 -3.11 -4.06 -30.11
N PHE A 95 -2.50 -5.24 -30.33
CA PHE A 95 -1.05 -5.39 -30.39
C PHE A 95 -0.60 -5.86 -31.77
N ASP A 96 0.12 -5.01 -32.46
CA ASP A 96 0.54 -5.21 -33.86
C ASP A 96 1.75 -6.17 -33.99
N ASP A 97 2.39 -6.58 -32.90
CA ASP A 97 3.59 -7.45 -32.89
C ASP A 97 3.28 -8.88 -32.42
N ASN A 98 3.58 -9.87 -33.31
CA ASN A 98 3.35 -11.29 -33.06
C ASN A 98 4.07 -11.84 -31.82
N THR A 99 5.19 -11.25 -31.41
CA THR A 99 5.96 -11.65 -30.21
C THR A 99 5.31 -11.16 -28.93
N GLU A 100 4.71 -9.99 -28.93
CA GLU A 100 3.96 -9.47 -27.79
C GLU A 100 2.61 -10.18 -27.64
N LYS A 101 1.89 -10.43 -28.74
CA LYS A 101 0.66 -11.25 -28.74
C LYS A 101 0.86 -12.61 -28.07
N SER A 102 2.00 -13.26 -28.29
CA SER A 102 2.31 -14.55 -27.68
C SER A 102 2.46 -14.45 -26.14
N ARG A 103 3.20 -13.47 -25.65
CA ARG A 103 3.49 -13.31 -24.20
C ARG A 103 2.26 -12.83 -23.42
N HIS A 104 1.52 -11.88 -23.97
CA HIS A 104 0.25 -11.46 -23.40
C HIS A 104 -0.75 -12.61 -23.38
N SER A 105 -0.81 -13.40 -24.45
CA SER A 105 -1.63 -14.60 -24.50
C SER A 105 -1.30 -15.62 -23.40
N GLU A 106 -0.02 -15.85 -23.10
CA GLU A 106 0.40 -16.75 -22.01
C GLU A 106 0.04 -16.19 -20.63
N TYR A 107 0.23 -14.88 -20.42
CA TYR A 107 -0.16 -14.23 -19.18
C TYR A 107 -1.68 -14.33 -18.96
N PHE A 108 -2.50 -14.01 -19.97
CA PHE A 108 -3.95 -14.18 -19.89
C PHE A 108 -4.38 -15.64 -19.71
N LYS A 109 -3.76 -16.58 -20.37
CA LYS A 109 -4.00 -18.02 -20.17
C LYS A 109 -3.73 -18.42 -18.72
N SER A 110 -2.67 -17.92 -18.10
CA SER A 110 -2.34 -18.22 -16.70
C SER A 110 -3.33 -17.59 -15.73
N ILE A 111 -3.84 -16.39 -16.00
CA ILE A 111 -4.92 -15.76 -15.22
C ILE A 111 -6.21 -16.58 -15.33
N ILE A 112 -6.59 -16.96 -16.55
CA ILE A 112 -7.78 -17.78 -16.81
C ILE A 112 -7.67 -19.11 -16.08
N ALA A 113 -6.52 -19.79 -16.16
CA ALA A 113 -6.27 -21.04 -15.47
C ALA A 113 -6.37 -20.89 -13.96
N LEU A 114 -5.82 -19.79 -13.39
CA LEU A 114 -5.93 -19.48 -11.97
C LEU A 114 -7.38 -19.30 -11.57
N VAL A 115 -8.12 -18.45 -12.28
CA VAL A 115 -9.53 -18.12 -11.98
C VAL A 115 -10.44 -19.33 -12.15
N SER A 116 -10.25 -20.11 -13.23
CA SER A 116 -11.05 -21.32 -13.52
C SER A 116 -10.78 -22.45 -12.54
N SER A 117 -9.61 -22.48 -11.90
CA SER A 117 -9.28 -23.49 -10.88
C SER A 117 -9.96 -23.23 -9.53
N GLN A 118 -10.52 -22.05 -9.31
CA GLN A 118 -11.17 -21.70 -8.06
C GLN A 118 -12.69 -21.95 -8.17
N LYS A 119 -13.24 -22.73 -7.25
CA LYS A 119 -14.70 -22.94 -7.13
C LYS A 119 -15.40 -21.66 -6.66
N GLU A 120 -14.77 -20.94 -5.76
CA GLU A 120 -15.18 -19.62 -5.29
C GLU A 120 -14.38 -18.56 -6.05
N LYS A 121 -14.95 -17.36 -6.17
CA LYS A 121 -14.27 -16.23 -6.83
C LYS A 121 -13.16 -15.63 -5.95
N THR A 122 -12.68 -16.37 -4.97
CA THR A 122 -11.66 -15.95 -4.01
C THR A 122 -10.56 -17.00 -3.90
N ILE A 123 -9.36 -16.56 -3.56
CA ILE A 123 -8.23 -17.43 -3.24
C ILE A 123 -7.56 -16.97 -1.93
N SER A 124 -7.37 -17.91 -1.00
CA SER A 124 -6.68 -17.65 0.25
C SER A 124 -5.25 -18.19 0.18
N ILE A 125 -4.27 -17.33 0.49
CA ILE A 125 -2.87 -17.72 0.58
C ILE A 125 -2.40 -17.56 2.01
N GLN A 126 -1.82 -18.63 2.54
CA GLN A 126 -1.20 -18.64 3.86
C GLN A 126 0.32 -18.67 3.75
N MET A 127 0.97 -17.76 4.44
CA MET A 127 2.37 -17.76 4.76
C MET A 127 2.56 -18.29 6.19
N SER A 128 3.48 -19.20 6.38
CA SER A 128 3.83 -19.74 7.71
C SER A 128 5.34 -19.73 7.87
N GLN A 129 5.84 -19.11 8.93
CA GLN A 129 7.25 -19.11 9.30
C GLN A 129 7.43 -19.74 10.67
N ILE A 130 8.32 -20.72 10.78
CA ILE A 130 8.76 -21.30 12.05
C ILE A 130 10.09 -20.67 12.43
N LYS A 131 10.25 -20.29 13.69
CA LYS A 131 11.49 -19.70 14.22
C LYS A 131 12.69 -20.60 13.91
N GLY A 132 13.74 -20.02 13.36
CA GLY A 132 14.93 -20.75 12.90
C GLY A 132 14.73 -21.59 11.64
N ARG A 133 13.59 -21.45 10.93
CA ARG A 133 13.32 -22.14 9.68
C ARG A 133 12.83 -21.17 8.60
N GLY A 134 12.81 -21.64 7.35
CA GLY A 134 12.29 -20.89 6.22
C GLY A 134 10.76 -20.71 6.24
N ILE A 135 10.29 -19.91 5.30
CA ILE A 135 8.86 -19.65 5.09
C ILE A 135 8.27 -20.80 4.26
N GLN A 136 7.08 -21.26 4.69
CA GLN A 136 6.25 -22.23 3.98
C GLN A 136 5.00 -21.52 3.46
N TRP A 137 4.55 -21.90 2.28
CA TRP A 137 3.39 -21.33 1.60
C TRP A 137 2.34 -22.39 1.30
N SER A 138 1.07 -22.03 1.40
CA SER A 138 -0.04 -22.91 1.02
C SER A 138 -0.16 -23.11 -0.49
N GLU A 139 0.35 -22.15 -1.27
CA GLU A 139 0.24 -22.16 -2.73
C GLU A 139 1.63 -22.12 -3.40
N PRO A 140 1.79 -22.77 -4.57
CA PRO A 140 3.06 -22.83 -5.29
C PRO A 140 3.51 -21.46 -5.81
N PHE A 141 4.81 -21.34 -6.08
CA PHE A 141 5.45 -20.09 -6.50
C PHE A 141 4.79 -19.45 -7.72
N GLN A 142 4.42 -20.25 -8.73
CA GLN A 142 3.79 -19.75 -9.97
C GLN A 142 2.46 -19.03 -9.69
N LYS A 143 1.60 -19.61 -8.85
CA LYS A 143 0.34 -18.96 -8.48
C LYS A 143 0.57 -17.64 -7.71
N ARG A 144 1.56 -17.64 -6.80
CA ARG A 144 1.90 -16.46 -6.00
C ARG A 144 2.44 -15.33 -6.88
N THR A 145 3.23 -15.66 -7.90
CA THR A 145 3.75 -14.70 -8.88
C THR A 145 2.62 -14.05 -9.68
N ILE A 146 1.65 -14.84 -10.14
CA ILE A 146 0.47 -14.30 -10.85
C ILE A 146 -0.31 -13.35 -9.92
N LEU A 147 -0.57 -13.77 -8.68
CA LEU A 147 -1.29 -12.92 -7.71
C LEU A 147 -0.55 -11.63 -7.40
N LYS A 148 0.77 -11.67 -7.22
CA LYS A 148 1.57 -10.45 -7.02
C LYS A 148 1.45 -9.48 -8.20
N SER A 149 1.32 -10.00 -9.41
CA SER A 149 1.16 -9.18 -10.61
C SER A 149 -0.25 -8.58 -10.76
N LEU A 150 -1.29 -9.34 -10.36
CA LEU A 150 -2.69 -8.87 -10.38
C LEU A 150 -2.98 -7.87 -9.27
N PHE A 151 -2.38 -8.06 -8.11
CA PHE A 151 -2.56 -7.27 -6.91
C PHE A 151 -1.25 -6.58 -6.50
N PRO A 152 -0.78 -5.56 -7.25
CA PRO A 152 0.42 -4.82 -6.89
C PRO A 152 0.23 -4.15 -5.52
N PHE A 153 1.31 -4.11 -4.74
CA PHE A 153 1.27 -3.69 -3.35
C PHE A 153 2.02 -2.38 -3.15
N PHE A 154 1.39 -1.45 -2.43
CA PHE A 154 1.96 -0.16 -2.08
C PHE A 154 1.79 0.09 -0.59
N TYR A 155 2.90 0.27 0.10
CA TYR A 155 2.93 0.65 1.51
C TYR A 155 3.47 2.08 1.63
N ILE A 156 2.63 2.99 2.07
CA ILE A 156 2.92 4.41 2.24
C ILE A 156 3.11 4.66 3.74
N ASP A 157 4.35 4.65 4.20
CA ASP A 157 4.71 5.07 5.56
C ASP A 157 5.17 6.53 5.53
N VAL A 158 4.28 7.42 5.97
CA VAL A 158 4.51 8.87 5.89
C VAL A 158 5.69 9.32 6.76
N ARG A 159 6.04 8.57 7.80
CA ARG A 159 7.20 8.88 8.67
C ARG A 159 8.53 8.75 7.94
N ASN A 160 8.59 7.85 6.96
CA ASN A 160 9.80 7.53 6.20
C ASN A 160 9.78 8.11 4.78
N LEU A 161 8.82 9.00 4.45
CA LEU A 161 8.76 9.63 3.14
C LEU A 161 9.92 10.62 2.95
N ASP A 162 10.71 10.40 1.92
CA ASP A 162 11.59 11.44 1.40
C ASP A 162 10.79 12.39 0.49
N ILE A 163 10.24 13.43 1.13
CA ILE A 163 9.42 14.44 0.47
C ILE A 163 10.26 15.27 -0.53
N ASN A 164 11.58 15.28 -0.40
CA ASN A 164 12.46 16.07 -1.26
C ASN A 164 12.77 15.34 -2.58
N GLU A 165 12.95 14.02 -2.53
CA GLU A 165 13.29 13.22 -3.71
C GLU A 165 12.09 12.58 -4.40
N TRP A 166 10.96 12.46 -3.70
CA TRP A 166 9.75 11.81 -4.20
C TRP A 166 10.00 10.39 -4.78
N ALA A 167 10.90 9.65 -4.12
CA ALA A 167 11.38 8.35 -4.60
C ALA A 167 10.23 7.35 -4.86
N GLU A 168 9.23 7.29 -3.99
CA GLU A 168 8.10 6.38 -4.15
C GLU A 168 7.20 6.76 -5.34
N VAL A 169 7.06 8.05 -5.65
CA VAL A 169 6.34 8.49 -6.85
C VAL A 169 7.03 7.96 -8.10
N TRP A 170 8.37 8.06 -8.16
CA TRP A 170 9.14 7.51 -9.27
C TRP A 170 9.02 5.99 -9.37
N ASN A 171 8.95 5.27 -8.25
CA ASN A 171 8.71 3.83 -8.22
C ASN A 171 7.33 3.46 -8.79
N VAL A 172 6.30 4.24 -8.47
CA VAL A 172 4.95 4.04 -9.01
C VAL A 172 4.91 4.37 -10.50
N LEU A 173 5.54 5.47 -10.92
CA LEU A 173 5.69 5.82 -12.33
C LEU A 173 6.46 4.75 -13.10
N GLY A 174 7.51 4.17 -12.49
CA GLY A 174 8.23 3.03 -13.05
C GLY A 174 7.36 1.80 -13.25
N GLU A 175 6.40 1.53 -12.35
CA GLU A 175 5.45 0.43 -12.52
C GLU A 175 4.43 0.73 -13.64
N LEU A 176 4.02 1.99 -13.82
CA LEU A 176 3.18 2.42 -14.94
C LEU A 176 3.89 2.29 -16.29
N SER A 177 5.15 2.67 -16.35
CA SER A 177 5.98 2.70 -17.57
C SER A 177 6.81 1.43 -17.77
N LYS A 178 6.50 0.35 -17.04
CA LYS A 178 7.25 -0.90 -17.10
C LYS A 178 7.30 -1.45 -18.52
N VAL A 179 8.50 -1.59 -19.02
CA VAL A 179 8.82 -2.14 -20.34
C VAL A 179 9.05 -3.64 -20.26
N SER A 180 8.80 -4.34 -21.36
CA SER A 180 9.12 -5.78 -21.48
C SER A 180 10.64 -6.00 -21.43
N ASN A 181 11.07 -7.22 -21.11
CA ASN A 181 12.50 -7.56 -21.09
C ASN A 181 13.19 -7.40 -22.45
N SER A 182 12.44 -7.53 -23.56
CA SER A 182 12.95 -7.30 -24.92
C SER A 182 13.15 -5.82 -25.22
N GLU A 183 12.16 -5.00 -24.92
CA GLU A 183 12.23 -3.54 -25.05
C GLU A 183 13.34 -2.97 -24.15
N ARG A 184 13.43 -3.45 -22.92
CA ARG A 184 14.51 -3.09 -21.99
C ARG A 184 15.89 -3.31 -22.61
N LYS A 185 16.16 -4.51 -23.14
CA LYS A 185 17.43 -4.81 -23.79
C LYS A 185 17.72 -3.92 -24.99
N THR A 186 16.67 -3.57 -25.74
CA THR A 186 16.79 -2.64 -26.88
C THR A 186 17.14 -1.23 -26.39
N LEU A 187 16.44 -0.73 -25.38
CA LEU A 187 16.70 0.58 -24.77
C LEU A 187 18.08 0.63 -24.11
N GLU A 188 18.46 -0.41 -23.35
CA GLU A 188 19.80 -0.51 -22.76
C GLU A 188 20.90 -0.42 -23.82
N LYS A 189 20.70 -1.10 -24.96
CA LYS A 189 21.62 -1.02 -26.08
C LYS A 189 21.69 0.39 -26.67
N GLN A 190 20.53 1.00 -26.93
CA GLN A 190 20.46 2.37 -27.47
C GLN A 190 21.15 3.39 -26.56
N VAL A 191 20.89 3.33 -25.24
CA VAL A 191 21.55 4.19 -24.27
C VAL A 191 23.06 3.97 -24.25
N ARG A 192 23.49 2.70 -24.31
CA ARG A 192 24.92 2.37 -24.39
C ARG A 192 25.57 2.90 -25.66
N ASP A 193 24.91 2.73 -26.80
CA ASP A 193 25.41 3.24 -28.09
C ASP A 193 25.55 4.77 -28.08
N ILE A 194 24.60 5.49 -27.46
CA ILE A 194 24.68 6.96 -27.29
C ILE A 194 25.89 7.35 -26.44
N VAL A 195 26.11 6.67 -25.31
CA VAL A 195 27.22 6.96 -24.39
C VAL A 195 28.57 6.61 -25.04
N GLU A 196 28.66 5.50 -25.75
CA GLU A 196 29.91 5.05 -26.39
C GLU A 196 30.28 5.89 -27.61
N ASN A 197 29.31 6.52 -28.28
CA ASN A 197 29.54 7.42 -29.41
C ASN A 197 30.06 8.80 -28.98
N ASP A 198 29.84 9.19 -27.72
CA ASP A 198 30.44 10.42 -27.16
C ASP A 198 31.71 10.08 -26.36
N ILE A 199 32.87 10.38 -26.97
CA ILE A 199 34.19 10.04 -26.42
C ILE A 199 34.38 10.59 -25.00
N GLU A 200 33.89 11.80 -24.71
CA GLU A 200 34.04 12.40 -23.39
C GLU A 200 33.24 11.67 -22.34
N THR A 201 31.98 11.37 -22.66
CA THR A 201 31.06 10.62 -21.77
C THR A 201 31.55 9.19 -21.60
N ALA A 202 31.98 8.54 -22.65
CA ALA A 202 32.55 7.18 -22.60
C ALA A 202 33.75 7.09 -21.65
N ASN A 203 34.66 8.07 -21.72
CA ASN A 203 35.82 8.13 -20.83
C ASN A 203 35.42 8.36 -19.36
N LYS A 204 34.44 9.20 -19.10
CA LYS A 204 33.90 9.42 -17.74
C LYS A 204 33.30 8.14 -17.18
N VAL A 205 32.46 7.43 -17.95
CA VAL A 205 31.83 6.19 -17.52
C VAL A 205 32.88 5.10 -17.29
N LYS A 206 33.93 5.04 -18.15
CA LYS A 206 35.03 4.09 -17.97
C LYS A 206 35.80 4.37 -16.68
N ALA A 207 36.13 5.62 -16.38
CA ALA A 207 36.82 6.01 -15.16
C ALA A 207 36.00 5.65 -13.90
N ILE A 208 34.66 5.85 -13.93
CA ILE A 208 33.77 5.45 -12.85
C ILE A 208 33.80 3.91 -12.66
N ARG A 209 33.75 3.13 -13.74
CA ARG A 209 33.84 1.68 -13.69
C ARG A 209 35.15 1.20 -13.07
N GLU A 210 36.28 1.83 -13.43
CA GLU A 210 37.58 1.52 -12.83
C GLU A 210 37.61 1.78 -11.31
N VAL A 211 36.91 2.80 -10.83
CA VAL A 211 36.76 3.06 -9.39
C VAL A 211 35.98 1.94 -8.70
N PHE A 212 34.87 1.45 -9.28
CA PHE A 212 34.13 0.31 -8.74
C PHE A 212 34.98 -0.95 -8.69
N ASP A 213 35.66 -1.27 -9.78
CA ASP A 213 36.51 -2.45 -9.89
C ASP A 213 37.66 -2.39 -8.87
N SER A 214 38.29 -1.23 -8.70
CA SER A 214 39.37 -1.04 -7.69
C SER A 214 38.87 -1.15 -6.26
N SER A 215 37.61 -0.76 -6.01
CA SER A 215 36.95 -0.82 -4.68
C SER A 215 36.37 -2.22 -4.37
N LYS A 216 36.52 -3.19 -5.26
CA LYS A 216 35.92 -4.53 -5.16
C LYS A 216 34.38 -4.49 -5.03
N LEU A 217 33.75 -3.46 -5.58
CA LEU A 217 32.30 -3.33 -5.65
C LEU A 217 31.81 -3.89 -7.00
N SER A 218 30.72 -4.63 -6.95
CA SER A 218 30.04 -5.14 -8.15
C SER A 218 28.78 -4.35 -8.43
N VAL A 219 28.56 -4.04 -9.70
CA VAL A 219 27.29 -3.45 -10.17
C VAL A 219 26.32 -4.58 -10.49
N VAL A 220 25.19 -4.61 -9.80
CA VAL A 220 24.12 -5.59 -10.03
C VAL A 220 23.10 -4.99 -11.00
N PRO A 221 22.58 -5.76 -11.99
CA PRO A 221 21.53 -5.25 -12.87
C PRO A 221 20.27 -4.88 -12.10
N GLU A 222 19.71 -3.71 -12.40
CA GLU A 222 18.42 -3.27 -11.86
C GLU A 222 17.29 -4.21 -12.30
N THR A 223 16.20 -4.24 -11.52
CA THR A 223 14.94 -4.88 -11.95
C THR A 223 14.29 -4.08 -13.10
N SER A 224 13.36 -4.68 -13.83
CA SER A 224 12.63 -3.97 -14.90
C SER A 224 11.83 -2.75 -14.38
N LYS A 225 11.41 -2.81 -13.13
CA LYS A 225 10.72 -1.68 -12.45
C LYS A 225 11.70 -0.54 -12.14
N GLU A 226 12.84 -0.85 -11.57
CA GLU A 226 13.89 0.13 -11.26
C GLU A 226 14.43 0.79 -12.54
N PHE A 227 14.68 -0.02 -13.58
CA PHE A 227 15.08 0.50 -14.89
C PHE A 227 14.03 1.48 -15.46
N ALA A 228 12.74 1.12 -15.44
CA ALA A 228 11.66 2.01 -15.91
C ALA A 228 11.54 3.28 -15.07
N SER A 229 11.77 3.20 -13.76
CA SER A 229 11.86 4.36 -12.86
C SER A 229 13.03 5.27 -13.24
N SER A 230 14.22 4.70 -13.46
CA SER A 230 15.41 5.42 -13.90
C SER A 230 15.22 6.08 -15.28
N LEU A 231 14.61 5.36 -16.22
CA LEU A 231 14.28 5.90 -17.54
C LEU A 231 13.29 7.06 -17.46
N SER A 232 12.27 6.96 -16.60
CA SER A 232 11.31 8.04 -16.37
C SER A 232 12.01 9.27 -15.78
N LYS A 233 12.89 9.08 -14.81
CA LYS A 233 13.72 10.18 -14.25
C LYS A 233 14.56 10.84 -15.33
N ILE A 234 15.16 10.08 -16.22
CA ILE A 234 15.96 10.61 -17.34
C ILE A 234 15.06 11.38 -18.32
N TYR A 235 13.88 10.85 -18.67
CA TYR A 235 12.93 11.51 -19.56
C TYR A 235 12.48 12.88 -19.03
N PHE A 236 12.22 12.95 -17.71
CA PHE A 236 11.89 14.20 -17.02
C PHE A 236 13.15 14.94 -16.48
N SER A 237 14.37 14.48 -16.80
CA SER A 237 15.60 15.07 -16.31
C SER A 237 15.78 16.49 -16.87
N GLY A 238 15.97 17.43 -15.98
CA GLY A 238 15.98 18.86 -16.28
C GLY A 238 14.68 19.55 -15.89
N GLU A 239 13.58 18.83 -15.74
CA GLU A 239 12.34 19.37 -15.18
C GLU A 239 12.25 19.04 -13.69
N LYS A 240 12.37 20.05 -12.84
CA LYS A 240 12.13 19.89 -11.40
C LYS A 240 10.63 19.91 -11.16
N ILE A 241 10.16 18.97 -10.31
CA ILE A 241 8.76 18.99 -9.87
C ILE A 241 8.47 20.34 -9.21
N GLN A 242 7.50 21.06 -9.73
CA GLN A 242 7.10 22.37 -9.27
C GLN A 242 5.62 22.39 -8.92
N GLN A 243 5.26 23.17 -7.92
CA GLN A 243 3.88 23.48 -7.58
C GLN A 243 3.64 24.98 -7.79
N LYS A 244 2.65 25.34 -8.64
CA LYS A 244 2.35 26.75 -8.97
C LYS A 244 3.58 27.56 -9.42
N GLY A 245 4.46 26.94 -10.23
CA GLY A 245 5.67 27.58 -10.76
C GLY A 245 6.80 27.78 -9.74
N ARG A 246 6.70 27.16 -8.55
CA ARG A 246 7.74 27.23 -7.51
C ARG A 246 8.23 25.84 -7.14
N GLY A 247 9.51 25.68 -6.87
CA GLY A 247 10.09 24.43 -6.40
C GLY A 247 9.48 24.00 -5.06
N LEU A 248 9.48 22.69 -4.78
CA LEU A 248 8.86 22.12 -3.57
C LEU A 248 9.46 22.69 -2.27
N GLN A 249 10.73 23.10 -2.28
CA GLN A 249 11.39 23.71 -1.12
C GLN A 249 10.74 25.02 -0.64
N TYR A 250 9.89 25.64 -1.46
CA TYR A 250 9.17 26.88 -1.09
C TYR A 250 7.86 26.61 -0.34
N PHE A 251 7.45 25.35 -0.19
CA PHE A 251 6.23 24.97 0.48
C PHE A 251 6.52 24.30 1.82
N SER A 252 5.59 24.39 2.74
CA SER A 252 5.69 23.69 4.03
C SER A 252 5.74 22.18 3.83
N THR A 253 6.37 21.48 4.76
CA THR A 253 6.41 20.00 4.78
C THR A 253 5.01 19.42 4.70
N GLY A 254 4.05 19.96 5.45
CA GLY A 254 2.66 19.49 5.43
C GLY A 254 1.98 19.64 4.06
N THR A 255 2.17 20.79 3.37
CA THR A 255 1.66 20.97 2.00
C THR A 255 2.24 19.96 1.04
N ASN A 256 3.56 19.74 1.11
CA ASN A 256 4.24 18.78 0.26
C ASN A 256 3.79 17.34 0.54
N SER A 257 3.59 16.97 1.81
CA SER A 257 3.12 15.63 2.19
C SER A 257 1.74 15.32 1.62
N VAL A 258 0.78 16.25 1.71
CA VAL A 258 -0.57 16.04 1.14
C VAL A 258 -0.49 15.90 -0.37
N LYS A 259 0.25 16.78 -1.05
CA LYS A 259 0.39 16.72 -2.51
C LYS A 259 1.14 15.47 -2.98
N TYR A 260 2.12 15.03 -2.23
CA TYR A 260 2.82 13.78 -2.47
C TYR A 260 1.86 12.58 -2.40
N ILE A 261 1.10 12.46 -1.30
CA ILE A 261 0.15 11.36 -1.14
C ILE A 261 -0.94 11.42 -2.22
N GLU A 262 -1.49 12.60 -2.52
CA GLU A 262 -2.47 12.79 -3.58
C GLU A 262 -1.95 12.29 -4.94
N LEU A 263 -0.74 12.72 -5.34
CA LEU A 263 -0.13 12.31 -6.60
C LEU A 263 0.14 10.80 -6.65
N LEU A 264 0.67 10.26 -5.56
CA LEU A 264 0.95 8.83 -5.43
C LEU A 264 -0.33 7.99 -5.59
N LEU A 265 -1.40 8.37 -4.91
CA LEU A 265 -2.68 7.67 -5.00
C LEU A 265 -3.30 7.80 -6.40
N ARG A 266 -3.18 8.95 -7.05
CA ARG A 266 -3.62 9.13 -8.45
C ARG A 266 -2.83 8.24 -9.40
N ALA A 267 -1.51 8.16 -9.26
CA ALA A 267 -0.67 7.28 -10.06
C ALA A 267 -1.01 5.79 -9.85
N ILE A 268 -1.25 5.37 -8.61
CA ILE A 268 -1.70 4.00 -8.30
C ILE A 268 -3.08 3.72 -8.94
N ASN A 269 -3.99 4.69 -8.92
CA ASN A 269 -5.32 4.54 -9.56
C ASN A 269 -5.20 4.39 -11.09
N GLU A 270 -4.25 5.07 -11.72
CA GLU A 270 -3.97 4.88 -13.15
C GLU A 270 -3.43 3.47 -13.47
N ILE A 271 -2.62 2.87 -12.59
CA ILE A 271 -2.23 1.45 -12.71
C ILE A 271 -3.47 0.56 -12.73
N ALA A 272 -4.40 0.80 -11.80
CA ALA A 272 -5.64 0.03 -11.72
C ALA A 272 -6.50 0.18 -12.99
N ARG A 273 -6.58 1.39 -13.55
CA ARG A 273 -7.39 1.66 -14.76
C ARG A 273 -6.80 1.04 -16.01
N ASN A 274 -5.50 1.23 -16.23
CA ASN A 274 -4.87 0.98 -17.52
C ASN A 274 -4.30 -0.44 -17.67
N LYS A 275 -4.05 -1.16 -16.55
CA LYS A 275 -3.38 -2.47 -16.60
C LYS A 275 -4.20 -3.62 -16.02
N MET A 276 -5.50 -3.45 -15.84
CA MET A 276 -6.38 -4.47 -15.27
C MET A 276 -5.82 -5.08 -13.98
N LYS A 277 -5.28 -4.23 -13.12
CA LYS A 277 -4.72 -4.60 -11.83
C LYS A 277 -5.58 -4.05 -10.71
N GLU A 278 -5.55 -4.71 -9.58
CA GLU A 278 -6.22 -4.24 -8.36
C GLU A 278 -5.18 -3.99 -7.27
N PRO A 279 -4.67 -2.76 -7.16
CA PRO A 279 -3.66 -2.42 -6.16
C PRO A 279 -4.15 -2.61 -4.74
N VAL A 280 -3.28 -3.13 -3.88
CA VAL A 280 -3.46 -3.14 -2.43
C VAL A 280 -2.64 -2.01 -1.84
N VAL A 281 -3.31 -1.07 -1.20
CA VAL A 281 -2.70 0.16 -0.68
C VAL A 281 -2.81 0.21 0.83
N LEU A 282 -1.68 0.33 1.51
CA LEU A 282 -1.60 0.60 2.94
C LEU A 282 -1.08 2.01 3.16
N ILE A 283 -1.66 2.73 4.12
CA ILE A 283 -1.21 4.07 4.50
C ILE A 283 -1.07 4.11 6.02
N ASP A 284 0.15 4.32 6.51
CA ASP A 284 0.44 4.37 7.95
C ASP A 284 0.56 5.80 8.43
N GLU A 285 -0.36 6.19 9.31
CA GLU A 285 -0.41 7.49 9.98
C GLU A 285 -0.23 8.70 9.03
N PRO A 286 -1.08 8.84 8.00
CA PRO A 286 -0.91 9.87 6.97
C PRO A 286 -1.03 11.30 7.49
N GLU A 287 -1.57 11.49 8.67
CA GLU A 287 -1.76 12.78 9.33
C GLU A 287 -0.51 13.31 10.06
N ILE A 288 0.55 12.52 10.17
CA ILE A 288 1.76 12.94 10.89
C ILE A 288 2.32 14.24 10.31
N SER A 289 2.63 15.17 11.21
CA SER A 289 3.18 16.49 10.88
C SER A 289 2.26 17.38 10.03
N LEU A 290 0.97 17.04 9.87
CA LEU A 290 0.01 17.87 9.16
C LEU A 290 -0.70 18.86 10.08
N HIS A 291 -0.86 20.09 9.58
CA HIS A 291 -1.77 21.04 10.18
C HIS A 291 -3.23 20.56 10.00
N PRO A 292 -4.15 20.83 10.94
CA PRO A 292 -5.54 20.37 10.87
C PRO A 292 -6.26 20.59 9.53
N ASN A 293 -6.04 21.70 8.86
CA ASN A 293 -6.65 21.97 7.55
C ASN A 293 -6.17 21.02 6.47
N PHE A 294 -4.90 20.61 6.50
CA PHE A 294 -4.34 19.64 5.57
C PHE A 294 -4.83 18.21 5.83
N ILE A 295 -5.26 17.91 7.05
CA ILE A 295 -5.90 16.61 7.36
C ILE A 295 -7.24 16.48 6.62
N ASP A 296 -8.01 17.56 6.51
CA ASP A 296 -9.26 17.54 5.75
C ASP A 296 -9.01 17.36 4.23
N GLU A 297 -8.02 18.10 3.68
CA GLU A 297 -7.60 17.94 2.29
C GLU A 297 -7.12 16.52 1.99
N LEU A 298 -6.35 15.94 2.90
CA LEU A 298 -5.88 14.56 2.80
C LEU A 298 -7.04 13.56 2.81
N ALA A 299 -7.99 13.71 3.71
CA ALA A 299 -9.17 12.86 3.77
C ALA A 299 -9.96 12.93 2.46
N ASP A 300 -10.18 14.13 1.93
CA ASP A 300 -10.87 14.33 0.65
C ASP A 300 -10.10 13.68 -0.50
N ALA A 301 -8.78 13.81 -0.55
CA ALA A 301 -7.94 13.18 -1.57
C ALA A 301 -8.03 11.64 -1.52
N ILE A 302 -8.06 11.04 -0.34
CA ILE A 302 -8.25 9.60 -0.16
C ILE A 302 -9.65 9.18 -0.61
N MET A 303 -10.67 9.93 -0.28
CA MET A 303 -12.07 9.57 -0.53
C MET A 303 -12.50 9.75 -1.98
N VAL A 304 -11.94 10.74 -2.71
CA VAL A 304 -12.21 10.95 -4.16
C VAL A 304 -11.78 9.74 -4.99
N LEU A 305 -10.84 8.93 -4.51
CA LEU A 305 -10.32 7.74 -5.19
C LEU A 305 -11.10 6.45 -4.88
N ASP A 306 -12.19 6.56 -4.12
CA ASP A 306 -12.96 5.46 -3.53
C ASP A 306 -13.51 4.43 -4.52
N SER A 307 -13.70 4.78 -5.79
CA SER A 307 -14.36 3.86 -6.74
C SER A 307 -13.55 2.59 -7.05
N LYS A 308 -12.20 2.61 -6.89
CA LYS A 308 -11.32 1.48 -7.21
C LYS A 308 -10.23 1.20 -6.18
N LEU A 309 -9.71 2.23 -5.52
CA LEU A 309 -8.73 2.08 -4.46
C LEU A 309 -9.43 2.09 -3.11
N LYS A 310 -9.31 1.00 -2.38
CA LYS A 310 -9.86 0.87 -1.04
C LYS A 310 -8.71 0.65 -0.06
N PRO A 311 -8.00 1.73 0.32
CA PRO A 311 -6.82 1.62 1.17
C PRO A 311 -7.17 1.13 2.57
N ILE A 312 -6.17 0.51 3.22
CA ILE A 312 -6.17 0.22 4.64
C ILE A 312 -5.31 1.29 5.30
N ILE A 313 -5.88 2.03 6.23
CA ILE A 313 -5.26 3.22 6.82
C ILE A 313 -5.12 2.99 8.32
N SER A 314 -3.95 3.23 8.88
CA SER A 314 -3.80 3.38 10.32
C SER A 314 -3.87 4.87 10.67
N THR A 315 -4.54 5.21 11.75
CA THR A 315 -4.59 6.61 12.21
C THR A 315 -4.86 6.71 13.71
N HIS A 316 -4.35 7.76 14.31
CA HIS A 316 -4.70 8.20 15.66
C HIS A 316 -5.35 9.60 15.66
N SER A 317 -5.65 10.16 14.48
CA SER A 317 -6.27 11.48 14.32
C SER A 317 -7.78 11.40 14.40
N SER A 318 -8.36 11.98 15.45
CA SER A 318 -9.82 12.15 15.59
C SER A 318 -10.40 12.96 14.42
N ARG A 319 -9.67 13.97 13.95
CA ARG A 319 -10.10 14.82 12.83
C ARG A 319 -10.17 14.04 11.51
N LEU A 320 -9.15 13.22 11.20
CA LEU A 320 -9.17 12.38 10.01
C LEU A 320 -10.34 11.41 10.03
N ILE A 321 -10.58 10.76 11.18
CA ILE A 321 -11.70 9.83 11.35
C ILE A 321 -13.03 10.55 11.18
N LYS A 322 -13.21 11.74 11.80
CA LYS A 322 -14.42 12.54 11.68
C LYS A 322 -14.73 12.85 10.21
N ARG A 323 -13.71 13.28 9.46
CA ARG A 323 -13.88 13.58 8.04
C ARG A 323 -14.20 12.32 7.24
N MET A 324 -13.52 11.22 7.50
CA MET A 324 -13.78 9.93 6.83
C MET A 324 -15.17 9.38 7.14
N LEU A 325 -15.69 9.54 8.34
CA LEU A 325 -17.03 9.10 8.72
C LEU A 325 -18.16 9.86 8.01
N SER A 326 -17.87 11.03 7.43
CA SER A 326 -18.86 11.73 6.59
C SER A 326 -19.15 10.99 5.26
N PHE A 327 -18.34 9.98 4.93
CA PHE A 327 -18.51 9.12 3.77
C PHE A 327 -19.04 7.73 4.19
N GLU A 328 -19.98 7.19 3.42
CA GLU A 328 -20.64 5.92 3.77
C GLU A 328 -19.75 4.68 3.61
N SER A 329 -18.66 4.81 2.84
CA SER A 329 -17.82 3.69 2.39
C SER A 329 -16.64 3.37 3.30
N VAL A 330 -16.62 3.80 4.57
CA VAL A 330 -15.52 3.54 5.51
C VAL A 330 -15.90 2.53 6.58
N THR A 331 -15.03 1.54 6.80
CA THR A 331 -15.12 0.56 7.89
C THR A 331 -14.06 0.87 8.94
N LEU A 332 -14.45 0.94 10.22
CA LEU A 332 -13.55 1.21 11.32
C LEU A 332 -13.28 -0.04 12.15
N TYR A 333 -12.01 -0.28 12.46
CA TYR A 333 -11.57 -1.25 13.46
C TYR A 333 -10.86 -0.53 14.59
N ASN A 334 -11.37 -0.71 15.81
CA ASN A 334 -10.68 -0.24 17.00
C ASN A 334 -9.61 -1.25 17.40
N VAL A 335 -8.37 -0.79 17.45
CA VAL A 335 -7.19 -1.57 17.80
C VAL A 335 -6.77 -1.22 19.23
N LYS A 336 -6.78 -2.21 20.11
CA LYS A 336 -6.47 -2.08 21.54
C LYS A 336 -5.40 -3.06 21.98
N LEU A 337 -4.77 -2.78 23.11
CA LEU A 337 -3.98 -3.77 23.84
C LEU A 337 -4.84 -4.40 24.94
N GLU A 338 -4.99 -5.71 24.89
CA GLU A 338 -5.59 -6.52 25.93
C GLU A 338 -4.56 -7.57 26.38
N ASN A 339 -4.21 -7.57 27.65
CA ASN A 339 -3.17 -8.45 28.20
C ASN A 339 -1.84 -8.41 27.42
N ASN A 340 -1.42 -7.21 27.01
CA ASN A 340 -0.24 -6.93 26.17
C ASN A 340 -0.31 -7.46 24.73
N TYR A 341 -1.48 -7.91 24.26
CA TYR A 341 -1.68 -8.32 22.88
C TYR A 341 -2.59 -7.36 22.13
N THR A 342 -2.28 -7.19 20.86
CA THR A 342 -3.13 -6.41 19.94
C THR A 342 -4.42 -7.18 19.63
N VAL A 343 -5.54 -6.52 19.90
CA VAL A 343 -6.89 -7.02 19.59
C VAL A 343 -7.61 -6.01 18.70
N THR A 344 -8.36 -6.51 17.72
CA THR A 344 -9.13 -5.68 16.77
C THR A 344 -10.62 -5.93 16.97
N ASN A 345 -11.37 -4.84 17.11
CA ASN A 345 -12.82 -4.87 17.24
C ASN A 345 -13.46 -4.08 16.11
N LEU A 346 -14.32 -4.72 15.31
CA LEU A 346 -15.12 -4.04 14.30
C LEU A 346 -16.07 -3.07 14.99
N MET A 347 -16.01 -1.82 14.59
CA MET A 347 -16.94 -0.80 15.07
C MET A 347 -18.20 -0.82 14.22
N LYS A 348 -19.33 -1.17 14.85
CA LYS A 348 -20.62 -1.14 14.18
C LYS A 348 -21.00 0.31 13.88
N ARG A 349 -21.33 0.62 12.63
CA ARG A 349 -22.00 1.87 12.31
C ARG A 349 -23.41 1.83 12.93
N PHE A 350 -23.82 2.95 13.49
CA PHE A 350 -25.23 3.15 13.83
C PHE A 350 -26.02 3.37 12.52
N GLN A 351 -26.43 2.28 11.88
CA GLN A 351 -27.17 2.34 10.61
C GLN A 351 -28.66 2.71 10.75
N GLN A 352 -29.14 3.02 11.97
CA GLN A 352 -30.58 3.11 12.23
C GLN A 352 -31.16 4.52 12.26
N TYR A 353 -30.46 5.52 11.79
CA TYR A 353 -31.03 6.86 11.83
C TYR A 353 -31.22 7.42 10.42
N SER A 354 -32.37 8.08 10.22
CA SER A 354 -32.81 8.56 8.91
C SER A 354 -31.79 9.48 8.23
N PRO A 355 -31.77 9.56 6.88
CA PRO A 355 -30.85 10.41 6.12
C PRO A 355 -30.95 11.90 6.45
N SER A 356 -32.01 12.33 7.13
CA SER A 356 -32.23 13.73 7.55
C SER A 356 -31.45 14.12 8.80
N SER A 357 -31.02 13.18 9.62
CA SER A 357 -30.11 13.42 10.73
C SER A 357 -28.68 13.17 10.28
N LYS A 358 -28.10 14.07 9.45
CA LYS A 358 -26.66 14.13 9.24
C LYS A 358 -26.01 14.33 10.61
N TYR A 359 -25.52 13.24 11.18
CA TYR A 359 -24.87 13.29 12.49
C TYR A 359 -23.80 14.35 12.51
N ARG A 360 -23.96 15.31 13.38
CA ARG A 360 -22.82 15.92 14.02
C ARG A 360 -22.23 14.81 14.92
N VAL A 361 -21.31 14.04 14.39
CA VAL A 361 -20.42 13.25 15.24
C VAL A 361 -19.62 14.30 15.98
N LEU A 362 -19.96 14.52 17.23
CA LEU A 362 -19.27 15.50 18.08
C LEU A 362 -17.82 15.05 18.22
N ASP A 363 -16.90 15.98 18.28
CA ASP A 363 -15.47 15.69 18.44
C ASP A 363 -15.21 14.80 19.66
N ASP A 364 -16.01 14.99 20.72
CA ASP A 364 -15.95 14.20 21.95
C ASP A 364 -16.30 12.72 21.73
N HIS A 365 -17.25 12.39 20.86
CA HIS A 365 -17.56 11.01 20.53
C HIS A 365 -16.38 10.32 19.82
N ILE A 366 -15.66 11.03 18.95
CA ILE A 366 -14.50 10.47 18.28
C ILE A 366 -13.32 10.36 19.23
N ASN A 367 -13.11 11.37 20.07
CA ASN A 367 -12.06 11.34 21.08
C ASN A 367 -12.24 10.18 22.07
N SER A 368 -13.49 9.76 22.32
CA SER A 368 -13.79 8.60 23.16
C SER A 368 -13.19 7.29 22.60
N TYR A 369 -12.99 7.16 21.28
CA TYR A 369 -12.37 5.99 20.67
C TYR A 369 -10.89 5.81 21.06
N PHE A 370 -10.24 6.88 21.49
CA PHE A 370 -8.84 6.90 21.92
C PHE A 370 -8.67 6.90 23.43
N SER A 371 -9.77 7.08 24.18
CA SER A 371 -9.75 7.18 25.64
C SER A 371 -9.72 5.80 26.30
N LYS A 372 -9.16 5.74 27.52
CA LYS A 372 -9.16 4.52 28.35
C LYS A 372 -10.50 4.28 29.05
N GLY A 373 -11.33 5.32 29.17
CA GLY A 373 -12.62 5.26 29.80
C GLY A 373 -13.51 6.38 29.29
N ILE A 374 -14.82 6.19 29.37
CA ILE A 374 -15.83 7.17 28.97
C ILE A 374 -16.71 7.39 30.17
N LEU A 375 -16.85 8.67 30.59
CA LEU A 375 -17.80 9.09 31.58
C LEU A 375 -19.01 9.65 30.86
N PHE A 376 -20.18 9.04 31.06
CA PHE A 376 -21.44 9.59 30.61
C PHE A 376 -22.02 10.48 31.72
N VAL A 377 -22.38 11.68 31.34
CA VAL A 377 -23.01 12.67 32.24
C VAL A 377 -24.40 13.04 31.70
N GLU A 378 -25.30 13.42 32.58
CA GLU A 378 -26.71 13.65 32.24
C GLU A 378 -26.94 15.01 31.59
N GLY A 379 -26.12 16.02 31.91
CA GLY A 379 -26.32 17.39 31.46
C GLY A 379 -25.07 18.21 31.26
N GLU A 380 -25.26 19.44 30.80
CA GLU A 380 -24.19 20.39 30.51
C GLU A 380 -23.44 20.82 31.77
N THR A 381 -24.12 20.89 32.92
CA THR A 381 -23.53 21.29 34.20
C THR A 381 -22.46 20.32 34.66
N GLU A 382 -22.70 19.00 34.52
CA GLU A 382 -21.74 17.95 34.84
C GLU A 382 -20.61 17.96 33.84
N LEU A 383 -20.89 18.24 32.56
CA LEU A 383 -19.88 18.35 31.53
C LEU A 383 -18.92 19.51 31.82
N GLU A 384 -19.42 20.68 32.20
CA GLU A 384 -18.60 21.81 32.60
C GLU A 384 -17.78 21.51 33.85
N LEU A 385 -18.37 20.84 34.85
CA LEU A 385 -17.69 20.45 36.08
C LEU A 385 -16.47 19.57 35.79
N PHE A 386 -16.67 18.52 34.99
CA PHE A 386 -15.57 17.55 34.65
C PHE A 386 -14.62 18.06 33.57
N SER A 387 -14.98 19.09 32.83
CA SER A 387 -14.12 19.74 31.84
C SER A 387 -13.24 20.84 32.45
N ASN A 388 -13.48 21.20 33.68
CA ASN A 388 -12.74 22.27 34.38
C ASN A 388 -11.36 21.73 34.85
N PRO A 389 -10.23 22.23 34.31
CA PRO A 389 -8.91 21.76 34.69
C PRO A 389 -8.48 22.16 36.10
N TYR A 390 -9.32 22.93 36.83
CA TYR A 390 -9.04 23.43 38.18
C TYR A 390 -9.85 22.70 39.27
N LEU A 391 -10.64 21.70 38.91
CA LEU A 391 -11.36 20.79 39.79
C LEU A 391 -10.77 19.37 39.68
#